data_35f69738217f51b9784220e05a07d351
#
_entry.id   35f69738217f51b9784220e05a07d351
#
_cell.length_a   1.000
_cell.length_b   1.000
_cell.length_c   1.000
_cell.angle_alpha   90.00
_cell.angle_beta   90.00
_cell.angle_gamma   90.00
#
_symmetry.space_group_name_H-M   'P 1'
#
loop_
_entity.id
_entity.type
_entity.pdbx_description
1 polymer ?
#
loop_
_entity_poly.entity_id
_entity_poly.type
_entity_poly.pdbx_seq_one_letter_code
_entity_poly.pdbx_strand_id
1 'polypeptide(L)'
;PEPDEAPRMVRVFQAAALALGGGSVDEEVRGGGAVPAARQLVLAFAGCCALLSGPRRYRAPTGAKPLAWHLAEAMGKEAAPDLLRVLNAMLILSADHELSPPTFSARIAASVGAELHACVGAALAALSGTGLAGGCDRIEDTLAAVRSRGQLDAWVARVVRDRARSSAFGIESYPQGDPRAALLIRMAREHPRPGLRAGTLLRFVDEVQARVGVPPRIELGLVAACAAWDLPPGAASALWAMGRTAGWIAHTLEQRLNGFFLRPRGQFHAGPQGGAVLKSQAT
;
A
#
# COMPACT_ATOMS: atom_id res chain seq x y z
N PRO A 1 4.42 -10.75 -17.65
CA PRO A 1 4.52 -11.74 -16.60
C PRO A 1 4.27 -13.11 -17.21
N GLU A 2 5.03 -14.12 -16.76
CA GLU A 2 4.74 -15.49 -17.12
C GLU A 2 3.32 -15.85 -16.68
N PRO A 3 2.63 -16.80 -17.35
CA PRO A 3 1.21 -17.11 -17.07
C PRO A 3 0.91 -17.45 -15.60
N ASP A 4 1.92 -17.85 -14.84
CA ASP A 4 1.81 -18.26 -13.42
C ASP A 4 2.20 -17.19 -12.42
N GLU A 5 2.76 -16.04 -12.84
CA GLU A 5 3.15 -14.98 -11.92
C GLU A 5 1.92 -14.16 -11.48
N ALA A 6 1.79 -13.94 -10.17
CA ALA A 6 0.73 -13.09 -9.63
C ALA A 6 0.88 -11.65 -10.17
N PRO A 7 -0.22 -10.99 -10.56
CA PRO A 7 -0.15 -9.63 -11.07
C PRO A 7 0.31 -8.66 -9.97
N ARG A 8 1.16 -7.70 -10.33
CA ARG A 8 1.58 -6.62 -9.42
C ARG A 8 0.43 -5.62 -9.26
N MET A 9 -0.36 -5.79 -8.20
CA MET A 9 -1.66 -5.13 -8.03
C MET A 9 -1.59 -3.60 -8.01
N VAL A 10 -0.51 -3.00 -7.51
CA VAL A 10 -0.34 -1.53 -7.56
C VAL A 10 -0.35 -1.02 -9.01
N ARG A 11 0.27 -1.74 -9.96
CA ARG A 11 0.25 -1.40 -11.39
C ARG A 11 -1.13 -1.62 -12.01
N VAL A 12 -1.83 -2.67 -11.60
CA VAL A 12 -3.21 -2.94 -12.04
C VAL A 12 -4.12 -1.79 -11.61
N PHE A 13 -4.04 -1.37 -10.35
CA PHE A 13 -4.84 -0.25 -9.82
C PHE A 13 -4.48 1.07 -10.50
N GLN A 14 -3.19 1.30 -10.80
CA GLN A 14 -2.76 2.48 -11.55
C GLN A 14 -3.40 2.51 -12.95
N ALA A 15 -3.35 1.39 -13.66
CA ALA A 15 -3.99 1.27 -14.98
C ALA A 15 -5.51 1.46 -14.89
N ALA A 16 -6.16 0.89 -13.88
CA ALA A 16 -7.60 1.05 -13.65
C ALA A 16 -7.96 2.51 -13.33
N ALA A 17 -7.18 3.20 -12.48
CA ALA A 17 -7.40 4.61 -12.18
C ALA A 17 -7.31 5.47 -13.44
N LEU A 18 -6.30 5.25 -14.28
CA LEU A 18 -6.14 5.98 -15.55
C LEU A 18 -7.25 5.66 -16.55
N ALA A 19 -7.71 4.41 -16.61
CA ALA A 19 -8.79 3.99 -17.50
C ALA A 19 -10.17 4.54 -17.10
N LEU A 20 -10.37 4.82 -15.82
CA LEU A 20 -11.61 5.40 -15.28
C LEU A 20 -11.61 6.94 -15.37
N GLY A 21 -10.43 7.54 -15.40
CA GLY A 21 -10.23 8.97 -15.53
C GLY A 21 -10.35 9.44 -16.98
N GLY A 22 -9.97 10.69 -17.20
CA GLY A 22 -9.99 11.32 -18.54
C GLY A 22 -10.97 12.48 -18.64
N GLY A 23 -11.63 12.81 -17.52
CA GLY A 23 -12.43 14.01 -17.36
C GLY A 23 -11.66 15.19 -16.79
N SER A 24 -12.37 16.27 -16.52
CA SER A 24 -11.89 17.45 -15.81
C SER A 24 -12.49 17.52 -14.41
N VAL A 25 -11.92 18.37 -13.54
CA VAL A 25 -12.53 18.65 -12.21
C VAL A 25 -13.94 19.22 -12.37
N ASP A 26 -14.20 20.02 -13.42
CA ASP A 26 -15.53 20.55 -13.68
C ASP A 26 -16.55 19.46 -14.05
N GLU A 27 -16.11 18.42 -14.75
CA GLU A 27 -16.94 17.25 -15.07
C GLU A 27 -17.17 16.38 -13.80
N GLU A 28 -16.15 16.24 -12.98
CA GLU A 28 -16.27 15.58 -11.68
C GLU A 28 -17.31 16.29 -10.80
N VAL A 29 -17.27 17.62 -10.74
CA VAL A 29 -18.24 18.46 -10.00
C VAL A 29 -19.65 18.29 -10.57
N ARG A 30 -19.81 18.33 -11.90
CA ARG A 30 -21.11 18.10 -12.58
C ARG A 30 -21.64 16.69 -12.34
N GLY A 31 -20.76 15.70 -12.21
CA GLY A 31 -21.09 14.31 -11.90
C GLY A 31 -21.46 14.04 -10.44
N GLY A 32 -21.58 15.09 -9.61
CA GLY A 32 -21.93 14.97 -8.19
C GLY A 32 -20.74 15.07 -7.25
N GLY A 33 -19.58 15.49 -7.76
CA GLY A 33 -18.36 15.75 -7.00
C GLY A 33 -17.49 14.50 -6.77
N ALA A 34 -16.56 14.61 -5.86
CA ALA A 34 -15.54 13.58 -5.60
C ALA A 34 -16.08 12.27 -5.02
N VAL A 35 -17.26 12.26 -4.39
CA VAL A 35 -17.79 11.05 -3.72
C VAL A 35 -18.15 9.95 -4.73
N PRO A 36 -18.90 10.21 -5.82
CA PRO A 36 -19.13 9.21 -6.86
C PRO A 36 -17.82 8.70 -7.48
N ALA A 37 -16.88 9.58 -7.81
CA ALA A 37 -15.59 9.22 -8.38
C ALA A 37 -14.76 8.34 -7.41
N ALA A 38 -14.70 8.71 -6.14
CA ALA A 38 -14.06 7.91 -5.08
C ALA A 38 -14.67 6.52 -4.95
N ARG A 39 -16.01 6.45 -4.96
CA ARG A 39 -16.73 5.17 -4.90
C ARG A 39 -16.44 4.29 -6.10
N GLN A 40 -16.43 4.88 -7.30
CA GLN A 40 -16.10 4.18 -8.54
C GLN A 40 -14.70 3.59 -8.48
N LEU A 41 -13.69 4.37 -8.06
CA LEU A 41 -12.32 3.91 -7.88
C LEU A 41 -12.22 2.71 -6.93
N VAL A 42 -12.78 2.84 -5.72
CA VAL A 42 -12.70 1.80 -4.70
C VAL A 42 -13.38 0.50 -5.16
N LEU A 43 -14.55 0.60 -5.78
CA LEU A 43 -15.25 -0.57 -6.32
C LEU A 43 -14.51 -1.20 -7.50
N ALA A 44 -13.93 -0.40 -8.38
CA ALA A 44 -13.11 -0.91 -9.49
C ALA A 44 -11.88 -1.65 -8.96
N PHE A 45 -11.19 -1.11 -7.97
CA PHE A 45 -10.04 -1.79 -7.35
C PHE A 45 -10.43 -3.09 -6.67
N ALA A 46 -11.59 -3.12 -5.99
CA ALA A 46 -12.13 -4.36 -5.43
C ALA A 46 -12.39 -5.40 -6.53
N GLY A 47 -12.97 -5.00 -7.65
CA GLY A 47 -13.18 -5.88 -8.81
C GLY A 47 -11.87 -6.38 -9.44
N CYS A 48 -10.82 -5.55 -9.45
CA CYS A 48 -9.50 -5.95 -9.91
C CYS A 48 -8.83 -7.00 -9.01
N CYS A 49 -9.18 -7.08 -7.71
CA CYS A 49 -8.65 -8.12 -6.83
C CYS A 49 -9.02 -9.54 -7.30
N ALA A 50 -10.03 -9.70 -8.14
CA ALA A 50 -10.36 -10.99 -8.76
C ALA A 50 -9.28 -11.51 -9.74
N LEU A 51 -8.35 -10.65 -10.16
CA LEU A 51 -7.17 -11.06 -10.94
C LEU A 51 -6.18 -11.90 -10.12
N LEU A 52 -6.30 -11.89 -8.80
CA LEU A 52 -5.44 -12.68 -7.91
C LEU A 52 -5.89 -14.14 -7.76
N SER A 53 -7.11 -14.48 -8.20
CA SER A 53 -7.70 -15.81 -8.01
C SER A 53 -8.38 -16.32 -9.28
N GLY A 54 -8.51 -17.65 -9.38
CA GLY A 54 -9.28 -18.34 -10.42
C GLY A 54 -8.95 -17.91 -11.85
N PRO A 55 -9.97 -17.55 -12.66
CA PRO A 55 -9.78 -17.26 -14.08
C PRO A 55 -9.11 -15.91 -14.37
N ARG A 56 -8.53 -15.24 -13.39
CA ARG A 56 -7.79 -13.96 -13.51
C ARG A 56 -8.50 -12.92 -14.36
N ARG A 57 -9.77 -12.68 -14.09
CA ARG A 57 -10.59 -11.68 -14.80
C ARG A 57 -11.22 -10.70 -13.81
N TYR A 58 -11.43 -9.48 -14.28
CA TYR A 58 -12.16 -8.46 -13.52
C TYR A 58 -13.56 -8.97 -13.15
N ARG A 59 -13.96 -8.73 -11.89
CA ARG A 59 -15.29 -9.04 -11.38
C ARG A 59 -15.90 -7.82 -10.73
N ALA A 60 -16.90 -7.22 -11.37
CA ALA A 60 -17.58 -6.06 -10.82
C ALA A 60 -18.25 -6.41 -9.49
N PRO A 61 -18.01 -5.62 -8.42
CA PRO A 61 -18.77 -5.76 -7.19
C PRO A 61 -20.26 -5.50 -7.41
N THR A 62 -21.12 -6.36 -6.88
CA THR A 62 -22.57 -6.27 -7.05
C THR A 62 -23.29 -6.27 -5.71
N GLY A 63 -24.38 -5.50 -5.62
CA GLY A 63 -25.21 -5.40 -4.42
C GLY A 63 -24.60 -4.51 -3.33
N ALA A 64 -25.42 -4.23 -2.30
CA ALA A 64 -25.09 -3.38 -1.16
C ALA A 64 -24.38 -4.17 -0.05
N LYS A 65 -23.17 -4.64 -0.31
CA LYS A 65 -22.34 -5.38 0.64
C LYS A 65 -21.16 -4.53 1.12
N PRO A 66 -20.61 -4.78 2.32
CA PRO A 66 -19.37 -4.13 2.77
C PRO A 66 -18.20 -4.41 1.83
N LEU A 67 -17.25 -3.47 1.74
CA LEU A 67 -16.06 -3.61 0.89
C LEU A 67 -15.27 -4.90 1.20
N ALA A 68 -15.10 -5.24 2.47
CA ALA A 68 -14.42 -6.47 2.88
C ALA A 68 -15.10 -7.74 2.31
N TRP A 69 -16.42 -7.73 2.18
CA TRP A 69 -17.16 -8.84 1.58
C TRP A 69 -16.85 -8.99 0.09
N HIS A 70 -16.85 -7.86 -0.66
CA HIS A 70 -16.48 -7.87 -2.07
C HIS A 70 -15.05 -8.33 -2.30
N LEU A 71 -14.14 -7.96 -1.41
CA LEU A 71 -12.74 -8.40 -1.46
C LEU A 71 -12.58 -9.89 -1.19
N ALA A 72 -13.27 -10.44 -0.18
CA ALA A 72 -13.26 -11.88 0.07
C ALA A 72 -13.74 -12.64 -1.17
N GLU A 73 -14.90 -12.25 -1.71
CA GLU A 73 -15.48 -12.86 -2.90
C GLU A 73 -14.58 -12.73 -4.14
N ALA A 74 -13.99 -11.55 -4.38
CA ALA A 74 -13.07 -11.31 -5.49
C ALA A 74 -11.82 -12.21 -5.41
N MET A 75 -11.29 -12.41 -4.20
CA MET A 75 -10.15 -13.30 -3.94
C MET A 75 -10.53 -14.78 -3.85
N GLY A 76 -11.76 -15.16 -4.16
CA GLY A 76 -12.22 -16.55 -4.17
C GLY A 76 -12.37 -17.16 -2.78
N LYS A 77 -12.58 -16.33 -1.74
CA LYS A 77 -12.74 -16.78 -0.35
C LYS A 77 -14.20 -16.64 0.10
N GLU A 78 -14.61 -17.54 0.99
CA GLU A 78 -15.88 -17.39 1.72
C GLU A 78 -15.80 -16.15 2.63
N ALA A 79 -16.85 -15.35 2.65
CA ALA A 79 -16.94 -14.13 3.46
C ALA A 79 -17.25 -14.46 4.95
N ALA A 80 -16.39 -15.28 5.56
CA ALA A 80 -16.51 -15.66 6.97
C ALA A 80 -16.27 -14.45 7.89
N PRO A 81 -16.92 -14.37 9.06
CA PRO A 81 -16.83 -13.21 9.96
C PRO A 81 -15.40 -12.83 10.38
N ASP A 82 -14.55 -13.81 10.64
CA ASP A 82 -13.15 -13.62 11.01
C ASP A 82 -12.32 -13.08 9.84
N LEU A 83 -12.53 -13.57 8.61
CA LEU A 83 -11.90 -13.03 7.41
C LEU A 83 -12.36 -11.59 7.15
N LEU A 84 -13.66 -11.30 7.25
CA LEU A 84 -14.16 -9.93 7.07
C LEU A 84 -13.57 -8.96 8.10
N ARG A 85 -13.40 -9.41 9.35
CA ARG A 85 -12.77 -8.62 10.41
C ARG A 85 -11.32 -8.28 10.09
N VAL A 86 -10.51 -9.24 9.62
CA VAL A 86 -9.10 -8.97 9.29
C VAL A 86 -8.94 -8.14 8.03
N LEU A 87 -9.75 -8.37 6.99
CA LEU A 87 -9.77 -7.53 5.79
C LEU A 87 -10.10 -6.07 6.13
N ASN A 88 -11.13 -5.86 6.95
CA ASN A 88 -11.50 -4.53 7.41
C ASN A 88 -10.40 -3.88 8.25
N ALA A 89 -9.75 -4.63 9.14
CA ALA A 89 -8.59 -4.14 9.91
C ALA A 89 -7.45 -3.71 8.99
N MET A 90 -7.09 -4.51 7.98
CA MET A 90 -6.05 -4.17 7.02
C MET A 90 -6.37 -2.88 6.26
N LEU A 91 -7.61 -2.70 5.81
CA LEU A 91 -8.04 -1.47 5.12
C LEU A 91 -7.96 -0.24 6.03
N ILE A 92 -8.47 -0.34 7.26
CA ILE A 92 -8.47 0.77 8.23
C ILE A 92 -7.05 1.16 8.62
N LEU A 93 -6.21 0.19 8.97
CA LEU A 93 -4.83 0.42 9.38
C LEU A 93 -3.94 0.98 8.26
N SER A 94 -4.34 0.77 7.01
CA SER A 94 -3.67 1.31 5.83
C SER A 94 -4.23 2.66 5.38
N ALA A 95 -5.34 3.14 5.92
CA ALA A 95 -6.07 4.30 5.38
C ALA A 95 -5.25 5.58 5.40
N ASP A 96 -4.45 5.81 6.43
CA ASP A 96 -3.55 6.97 6.49
C ASP A 96 -2.10 6.58 6.77
N HIS A 97 -1.18 7.42 6.30
CA HIS A 97 0.26 7.34 6.53
C HIS A 97 0.91 8.70 6.29
N GLU A 98 0.33 9.75 6.86
CA GLU A 98 0.82 11.13 6.78
C GLU A 98 1.14 11.60 5.35
N LEU A 99 2.05 12.57 5.21
CA LEU A 99 2.53 13.08 3.92
C LEU A 99 3.61 12.20 3.30
N SER A 100 3.41 10.89 3.31
CA SER A 100 4.31 9.97 2.59
C SER A 100 4.44 10.36 1.11
N PRO A 101 5.51 9.96 0.41
CA PRO A 101 5.72 10.33 -1.00
C PRO A 101 4.51 10.07 -1.92
N PRO A 102 3.76 8.95 -1.81
CA PRO A 102 2.52 8.77 -2.56
C PRO A 102 1.44 9.81 -2.22
N THR A 103 1.25 10.12 -0.93
CA THR A 103 0.30 11.14 -0.48
C THR A 103 0.67 12.51 -1.01
N PHE A 104 1.96 12.86 -0.95
CA PHE A 104 2.46 14.13 -1.46
C PHE A 104 2.27 14.24 -2.98
N SER A 105 2.47 13.14 -3.73
CA SER A 105 2.23 13.09 -5.18
C SER A 105 0.77 13.35 -5.52
N ALA A 106 -0.19 12.77 -4.76
CA ALA A 106 -1.61 13.06 -4.92
C ALA A 106 -1.91 14.55 -4.68
N ARG A 107 -1.33 15.15 -3.63
CA ARG A 107 -1.51 16.58 -3.31
C ARG A 107 -0.91 17.48 -4.38
N ILE A 108 0.25 17.15 -4.95
CA ILE A 108 0.83 17.90 -6.07
C ILE A 108 -0.13 17.89 -7.25
N ALA A 109 -0.64 16.73 -7.67
CA ALA A 109 -1.60 16.63 -8.76
C ALA A 109 -2.89 17.42 -8.45
N ALA A 110 -3.41 17.32 -7.24
CA ALA A 110 -4.59 18.06 -6.80
C ALA A 110 -4.37 19.60 -6.84
N SER A 111 -3.17 20.07 -6.47
CA SER A 111 -2.84 21.50 -6.43
C SER A 111 -2.81 22.17 -7.80
N VAL A 112 -2.67 21.39 -8.87
CA VAL A 112 -2.71 21.87 -10.26
C VAL A 112 -4.07 21.62 -10.94
N GLY A 113 -5.10 21.22 -10.16
CA GLY A 113 -6.44 21.01 -10.68
C GLY A 113 -6.64 19.67 -11.41
N ALA A 114 -5.85 18.64 -11.11
CA ALA A 114 -6.09 17.33 -11.66
C ALA A 114 -7.36 16.68 -11.05
N GLU A 115 -8.08 15.90 -11.85
CA GLU A 115 -9.24 15.10 -11.38
C GLU A 115 -8.83 14.05 -10.35
N LEU A 116 -9.81 13.48 -9.62
CA LEU A 116 -9.55 12.56 -8.52
C LEU A 116 -8.81 11.27 -8.98
N HIS A 117 -9.20 10.71 -10.13
CA HIS A 117 -8.57 9.51 -10.68
C HIS A 117 -7.09 9.76 -10.99
N ALA A 118 -6.75 10.92 -11.57
CA ALA A 118 -5.37 11.31 -11.85
C ALA A 118 -4.57 11.53 -10.56
N CYS A 119 -5.16 12.14 -9.52
CA CYS A 119 -4.53 12.31 -8.21
C CYS A 119 -4.18 10.96 -7.57
N VAL A 120 -5.13 10.01 -7.57
CA VAL A 120 -4.90 8.64 -7.07
C VAL A 120 -3.91 7.90 -7.97
N GLY A 121 -3.98 8.08 -9.29
CA GLY A 121 -3.00 7.55 -10.25
C GLY A 121 -1.57 8.01 -9.96
N ALA A 122 -1.37 9.29 -9.64
CA ALA A 122 -0.07 9.85 -9.25
C ALA A 122 0.45 9.25 -7.94
N ALA A 123 -0.43 9.05 -6.95
CA ALA A 123 -0.08 8.36 -5.71
C ALA A 123 0.35 6.91 -5.97
N LEU A 124 -0.39 6.17 -6.78
CA LEU A 124 -0.07 4.79 -7.16
C LEU A 124 1.25 4.71 -7.94
N ALA A 125 1.53 5.69 -8.82
CA ALA A 125 2.80 5.79 -9.52
C ALA A 125 3.97 5.94 -8.53
N ALA A 126 3.87 6.86 -7.57
CA ALA A 126 4.88 7.03 -6.53
C ALA A 126 4.99 5.78 -5.62
N LEU A 127 3.85 5.15 -5.29
CA LEU A 127 3.83 3.91 -4.52
C LEU A 127 4.54 2.78 -5.27
N SER A 128 4.48 2.70 -6.59
CA SER A 128 5.12 1.65 -7.39
C SER A 128 6.66 1.69 -7.39
N GLY A 129 7.25 2.74 -6.84
CA GLY A 129 8.70 2.90 -6.72
C GLY A 129 9.33 1.82 -5.83
N THR A 130 10.54 1.37 -6.19
CA THR A 130 11.26 0.27 -5.50
C THR A 130 11.55 0.54 -4.02
N GLY A 131 11.57 1.81 -3.61
CA GLY A 131 11.78 2.20 -2.21
C GLY A 131 10.55 2.01 -1.32
N LEU A 132 9.35 1.91 -1.89
CA LEU A 132 8.08 1.91 -1.16
C LEU A 132 7.22 0.66 -1.44
N ALA A 133 6.66 0.54 -2.63
CA ALA A 133 5.60 -0.43 -2.91
C ALA A 133 6.06 -1.88 -3.03
N GLY A 134 7.32 -2.10 -3.29
CA GLY A 134 7.81 -3.47 -3.35
C GLY A 134 7.93 -4.15 -1.98
N GLY A 135 7.51 -3.51 -0.88
CA GLY A 135 7.64 -4.06 0.46
C GLY A 135 6.88 -5.38 0.63
N CYS A 136 5.58 -5.35 0.43
CA CYS A 136 4.74 -6.56 0.53
C CYS A 136 5.15 -7.60 -0.51
N ASP A 137 5.26 -7.20 -1.79
CA ASP A 137 5.61 -8.12 -2.87
C ASP A 137 6.98 -8.79 -2.63
N ARG A 138 8.02 -8.01 -2.22
CA ARG A 138 9.34 -8.59 -1.90
C ARG A 138 9.32 -9.54 -0.72
N ILE A 139 8.51 -9.26 0.29
CA ILE A 139 8.34 -10.18 1.44
C ILE A 139 7.66 -11.45 0.97
N GLU A 140 6.59 -11.35 0.18
CA GLU A 140 5.88 -12.49 -0.38
C GLU A 140 6.76 -13.33 -1.31
N ASP A 141 7.51 -12.70 -2.24
CA ASP A 141 8.45 -13.37 -3.14
C ASP A 141 9.53 -14.13 -2.35
N THR A 142 10.10 -13.48 -1.32
CA THR A 142 11.12 -14.12 -0.47
C THR A 142 10.52 -15.26 0.33
N LEU A 143 9.33 -15.07 0.93
CA LEU A 143 8.62 -16.11 1.66
C LEU A 143 8.30 -17.31 0.75
N ALA A 144 7.86 -17.03 -0.47
CA ALA A 144 7.60 -18.05 -1.47
C ALA A 144 8.85 -18.86 -1.88
N ALA A 145 10.04 -18.27 -1.79
CA ALA A 145 11.30 -18.95 -2.06
C ALA A 145 11.83 -19.78 -0.88
N VAL A 146 11.36 -19.57 0.35
CA VAL A 146 11.81 -20.32 1.53
C VAL A 146 11.17 -21.70 1.54
N ARG A 147 11.98 -22.75 1.34
CA ARG A 147 11.58 -24.16 1.34
C ARG A 147 12.25 -24.96 2.44
N SER A 148 13.26 -24.41 3.13
CA SER A 148 14.04 -25.09 4.16
C SER A 148 14.41 -24.17 5.31
N ARG A 149 14.80 -24.75 6.44
CA ARG A 149 15.30 -24.00 7.61
C ARG A 149 16.52 -23.16 7.24
N GLY A 150 17.47 -23.70 6.48
CA GLY A 150 18.67 -22.95 6.06
C GLY A 150 18.36 -21.72 5.21
N GLN A 151 17.33 -21.78 4.37
CA GLN A 151 16.88 -20.61 3.59
C GLN A 151 16.22 -19.54 4.49
N LEU A 152 15.48 -19.94 5.51
CA LEU A 152 14.94 -19.03 6.52
C LEU A 152 16.08 -18.35 7.28
N ASP A 153 17.08 -19.10 7.75
CA ASP A 153 18.24 -18.58 8.46
C ASP A 153 19.04 -17.60 7.60
N ALA A 154 19.20 -17.88 6.29
CA ALA A 154 19.83 -16.98 5.34
C ALA A 154 19.04 -15.68 5.15
N TRP A 155 17.71 -15.76 5.12
CA TRP A 155 16.85 -14.56 5.06
C TRP A 155 17.01 -13.71 6.32
N VAL A 156 16.93 -14.32 7.50
CA VAL A 156 17.18 -13.64 8.79
C VAL A 156 18.55 -12.97 8.80
N ALA A 157 19.62 -13.71 8.44
CA ALA A 157 20.99 -13.18 8.42
C ALA A 157 21.16 -11.99 7.47
N ARG A 158 20.49 -12.01 6.32
CA ARG A 158 20.49 -10.89 5.36
C ARG A 158 19.87 -9.64 5.97
N VAL A 159 18.71 -9.75 6.63
CA VAL A 159 18.02 -8.61 7.26
C VAL A 159 18.83 -8.08 8.44
N VAL A 160 19.42 -8.96 9.26
CA VAL A 160 20.27 -8.57 10.39
C VAL A 160 21.49 -7.77 9.92
N ARG A 161 22.11 -8.18 8.81
CA ARG A 161 23.31 -7.52 8.24
C ARG A 161 22.98 -6.18 7.60
N ASP A 162 21.87 -6.08 6.86
CA ASP A 162 21.52 -4.90 6.05
C ASP A 162 20.17 -4.29 6.48
N ARG A 163 20.13 -3.82 7.75
CA ARG A 163 18.93 -3.25 8.36
C ARG A 163 18.39 -2.04 7.61
N ALA A 164 19.29 -1.17 7.14
CA ALA A 164 18.91 0.09 6.50
C ALA A 164 18.15 -0.11 5.17
N ARG A 165 18.33 -1.27 4.53
CA ARG A 165 17.67 -1.63 3.27
C ARG A 165 16.47 -2.56 3.46
N SER A 166 16.14 -2.93 4.69
CA SER A 166 15.01 -3.81 4.95
C SER A 166 13.70 -3.04 4.82
N SER A 167 12.86 -3.42 3.87
CA SER A 167 11.48 -2.93 3.76
C SER A 167 10.54 -3.60 4.78
N ALA A 168 11.03 -4.50 5.60
CA ALA A 168 10.23 -5.29 6.54
C ALA A 168 10.33 -4.82 7.98
N PHE A 169 11.42 -4.14 8.36
CA PHE A 169 11.71 -3.75 9.74
C PHE A 169 12.18 -2.30 9.84
N GLY A 170 11.84 -1.67 10.97
CA GLY A 170 12.25 -0.32 11.30
C GLY A 170 11.59 0.75 10.42
N ILE A 171 10.96 1.72 11.05
CA ILE A 171 10.41 2.90 10.38
C ILE A 171 10.60 4.11 11.28
N GLU A 172 11.05 5.21 10.70
CA GLU A 172 11.38 6.44 11.42
C GLU A 172 10.17 7.02 12.17
N SER A 173 8.97 6.97 11.54
CA SER A 173 7.73 7.46 12.15
C SER A 173 7.29 6.67 13.39
N TYR A 174 7.80 5.46 13.59
CA TYR A 174 7.47 4.60 14.74
C TYR A 174 8.72 3.97 15.35
N PRO A 175 9.59 4.75 16.01
CA PRO A 175 10.88 4.25 16.51
C PRO A 175 10.71 3.15 17.59
N GLN A 176 9.58 3.13 18.30
CA GLN A 176 9.25 2.11 19.30
C GLN A 176 8.46 0.92 18.73
N GLY A 177 8.14 0.94 17.44
CA GLY A 177 7.37 -0.09 16.75
C GLY A 177 6.07 0.41 16.14
N ASP A 178 5.76 -0.11 14.96
CA ASP A 178 4.53 0.22 14.24
C ASP A 178 3.33 -0.53 14.89
N PRO A 179 2.39 0.18 15.56
CA PRO A 179 1.27 -0.45 16.24
C PRO A 179 0.32 -1.18 15.27
N ARG A 180 0.31 -0.76 13.99
CA ARG A 180 -0.47 -1.39 12.94
C ARG A 180 0.09 -2.76 12.61
N ALA A 181 1.41 -2.85 12.46
CA ALA A 181 2.11 -4.13 12.27
C ALA A 181 1.89 -5.07 13.46
N ALA A 182 2.04 -4.55 14.68
CA ALA A 182 1.85 -5.33 15.91
C ALA A 182 0.43 -5.93 15.99
N LEU A 183 -0.60 -5.15 15.64
CA LEU A 183 -1.98 -5.64 15.62
C LEU A 183 -2.17 -6.73 14.58
N LEU A 184 -1.72 -6.55 13.33
CA LEU A 184 -1.90 -7.52 12.26
C LEU A 184 -1.14 -8.83 12.54
N ILE A 185 0.09 -8.74 13.07
CA ILE A 185 0.88 -9.91 13.48
C ILE A 185 0.20 -10.65 14.61
N ARG A 186 -0.36 -9.93 15.60
CA ARG A 186 -1.15 -10.55 16.68
C ARG A 186 -2.36 -11.30 16.11
N MET A 187 -3.15 -10.68 15.23
CA MET A 187 -4.28 -11.34 14.58
C MET A 187 -3.85 -12.59 13.81
N ALA A 188 -2.71 -12.55 13.10
CA ALA A 188 -2.16 -13.70 12.40
C ALA A 188 -1.76 -14.84 13.37
N ARG A 189 -1.22 -14.51 14.56
CA ARG A 189 -0.87 -15.50 15.60
C ARG A 189 -2.09 -16.13 16.25
N GLU A 190 -3.16 -15.33 16.42
CA GLU A 190 -4.41 -15.79 17.04
C GLU A 190 -5.28 -16.61 16.08
N HIS A 191 -4.92 -16.68 14.79
CA HIS A 191 -5.65 -17.52 13.85
C HIS A 191 -5.55 -19.00 14.23
N PRO A 192 -6.67 -19.73 14.39
CA PRO A 192 -6.67 -21.08 14.99
C PRO A 192 -5.91 -22.13 14.17
N ARG A 193 -5.77 -21.91 12.88
CA ARG A 193 -5.06 -22.80 11.94
C ARG A 193 -4.26 -21.99 10.92
N PRO A 194 -3.19 -21.30 11.36
CA PRO A 194 -2.37 -20.54 10.42
C PRO A 194 -1.66 -21.52 9.47
N GLY A 195 -1.71 -21.26 8.17
CA GLY A 195 -1.02 -22.07 7.18
C GLY A 195 0.50 -22.07 7.36
N LEU A 196 1.19 -22.98 6.66
CA LEU A 196 2.65 -23.13 6.72
C LEU A 196 3.38 -21.79 6.39
N ARG A 197 2.86 -21.03 5.43
CA ARG A 197 3.40 -19.71 5.03
C ARG A 197 3.38 -18.73 6.22
N ALA A 198 2.27 -18.67 6.95
CA ALA A 198 2.15 -17.82 8.13
C ALA A 198 3.12 -18.26 9.24
N GLY A 199 3.20 -19.54 9.53
CA GLY A 199 4.13 -20.08 10.53
C GLY A 199 5.59 -19.77 10.21
N THR A 200 6.00 -19.87 8.94
CA THR A 200 7.35 -19.51 8.48
C THR A 200 7.62 -18.03 8.66
N LEU A 201 6.67 -17.16 8.29
CA LEU A 201 6.82 -15.71 8.40
C LEU A 201 6.84 -15.25 9.86
N LEU A 202 5.98 -15.79 10.71
CA LEU A 202 5.96 -15.45 12.13
C LEU A 202 7.26 -15.86 12.82
N ARG A 203 7.83 -17.02 12.48
CA ARG A 203 9.15 -17.42 12.96
C ARG A 203 10.25 -16.47 12.48
N PHE A 204 10.20 -16.03 11.22
CA PHE A 204 11.12 -15.02 10.70
C PHE A 204 11.05 -13.72 11.51
N VAL A 205 9.85 -13.24 11.83
CA VAL A 205 9.65 -12.06 12.69
C VAL A 205 10.32 -12.25 14.05
N ASP A 206 10.05 -13.38 14.72
CA ASP A 206 10.58 -13.65 16.05
C ASP A 206 12.11 -13.70 16.06
N GLU A 207 12.71 -14.36 15.07
CA GLU A 207 14.16 -14.48 14.98
C GLU A 207 14.87 -13.17 14.67
N VAL A 208 14.31 -12.34 13.79
CA VAL A 208 14.87 -11.01 13.52
C VAL A 208 14.75 -10.12 14.75
N GLN A 209 13.57 -10.09 15.41
CA GLN A 209 13.39 -9.29 16.60
C GLN A 209 14.31 -9.71 17.76
N ALA A 210 14.50 -11.02 17.96
CA ALA A 210 15.40 -11.54 18.98
C ALA A 210 16.86 -11.14 18.74
N ARG A 211 17.30 -11.03 17.49
CA ARG A 211 18.69 -10.70 17.14
C ARG A 211 19.00 -9.21 17.08
N VAL A 212 18.05 -8.38 16.69
CA VAL A 212 18.33 -6.96 16.42
C VAL A 212 17.41 -5.98 17.16
N GLY A 213 16.36 -6.47 17.82
CA GLY A 213 15.42 -5.64 18.55
C GLY A 213 14.63 -4.64 17.70
N VAL A 214 14.70 -4.73 16.36
CA VAL A 214 14.01 -3.80 15.47
C VAL A 214 12.59 -4.29 15.19
N PRO A 215 11.56 -3.45 15.44
CA PRO A 215 10.18 -3.87 15.26
C PRO A 215 9.79 -3.97 13.77
N PRO A 216 8.82 -4.86 13.44
CA PRO A 216 8.32 -5.02 12.09
C PRO A 216 7.53 -3.80 11.62
N ARG A 217 7.53 -3.58 10.31
CA ARG A 217 6.73 -2.57 9.62
C ARG A 217 5.37 -3.13 9.22
N ILE A 218 4.43 -2.23 8.87
CA ILE A 218 3.07 -2.61 8.46
C ILE A 218 3.07 -3.60 7.29
N GLU A 219 4.02 -3.51 6.35
CA GLU A 219 4.12 -4.43 5.21
C GLU A 219 4.23 -5.89 5.67
N LEU A 220 5.05 -6.13 6.70
CA LEU A 220 5.20 -7.46 7.26
C LEU A 220 3.93 -7.93 7.96
N GLY A 221 3.23 -7.01 8.66
CA GLY A 221 1.94 -7.30 9.28
C GLY A 221 0.87 -7.67 8.26
N LEU A 222 0.80 -6.95 7.14
CA LEU A 222 -0.13 -7.23 6.05
C LEU A 222 0.14 -8.62 5.43
N VAL A 223 1.40 -8.94 5.12
CA VAL A 223 1.76 -10.25 4.57
C VAL A 223 1.49 -11.36 5.57
N ALA A 224 1.74 -11.15 6.87
CA ALA A 224 1.45 -12.13 7.91
C ALA A 224 -0.05 -12.43 8.02
N ALA A 225 -0.88 -11.38 8.01
CA ALA A 225 -2.32 -11.53 8.02
C ALA A 225 -2.82 -12.23 6.74
N CYS A 226 -2.36 -11.83 5.55
CA CYS A 226 -2.71 -12.50 4.31
C CYS A 226 -2.32 -13.99 4.30
N ALA A 227 -1.14 -14.31 4.81
CA ALA A 227 -0.67 -15.69 4.89
C ALA A 227 -1.47 -16.52 5.90
N ALA A 228 -1.94 -15.94 7.01
CA ALA A 228 -2.73 -16.63 8.03
C ALA A 228 -4.11 -17.05 7.52
N TRP A 229 -4.78 -16.18 6.75
CA TRP A 229 -6.07 -16.46 6.11
C TRP A 229 -5.94 -17.06 4.70
N ASP A 230 -4.74 -17.50 4.34
CA ASP A 230 -4.46 -18.13 3.04
C ASP A 230 -5.00 -17.30 1.87
N LEU A 231 -4.80 -15.98 1.92
CA LEU A 231 -5.12 -15.09 0.80
C LEU A 231 -4.12 -15.29 -0.35
N PRO A 232 -4.54 -15.05 -1.60
CA PRO A 232 -3.67 -15.24 -2.75
C PRO A 232 -2.44 -14.33 -2.72
N PRO A 233 -1.30 -14.72 -3.33
CA PRO A 233 -0.16 -13.85 -3.52
C PRO A 233 -0.54 -12.53 -4.20
N GLY A 234 0.01 -11.41 -3.73
CA GLY A 234 -0.33 -10.07 -4.18
C GLY A 234 -1.50 -9.42 -3.41
N ALA A 235 -2.20 -10.17 -2.54
CA ALA A 235 -3.29 -9.62 -1.73
C ALA A 235 -2.81 -8.55 -0.75
N ALA A 236 -1.63 -8.71 -0.16
CA ALA A 236 -1.09 -7.74 0.79
C ALA A 236 -0.85 -6.37 0.16
N SER A 237 -0.22 -6.31 -1.02
CA SER A 237 -0.01 -5.05 -1.75
C SER A 237 -1.32 -4.46 -2.29
N ALA A 238 -2.28 -5.29 -2.70
CA ALA A 238 -3.61 -4.85 -3.10
C ALA A 238 -4.36 -4.18 -1.93
N LEU A 239 -4.42 -4.85 -0.78
CA LEU A 239 -5.11 -4.34 0.41
C LEU A 239 -4.45 -3.08 0.96
N TRP A 240 -3.11 -3.02 0.94
CA TRP A 240 -2.41 -1.77 1.28
C TRP A 240 -2.83 -0.62 0.35
N ALA A 241 -2.64 -0.79 -0.97
CA ALA A 241 -2.94 0.28 -1.94
C ALA A 241 -4.41 0.71 -1.88
N MET A 242 -5.33 -0.24 -1.69
CA MET A 242 -6.75 0.05 -1.54
C MET A 242 -7.05 0.82 -0.25
N GLY A 243 -6.51 0.42 0.89
CA GLY A 243 -6.66 1.16 2.14
C GLY A 243 -6.11 2.58 2.01
N ARG A 244 -4.89 2.73 1.45
CA ARG A 244 -4.27 4.03 1.18
C ARG A 244 -5.09 4.94 0.26
N THR A 245 -5.87 4.37 -0.64
CA THR A 245 -6.72 5.15 -1.55
C THR A 245 -7.68 6.07 -0.80
N ALA A 246 -8.22 5.63 0.34
CA ALA A 246 -9.07 6.48 1.18
C ALA A 246 -8.32 7.73 1.69
N GLY A 247 -7.09 7.56 2.18
CA GLY A 247 -6.25 8.68 2.62
C GLY A 247 -5.85 9.59 1.47
N TRP A 248 -5.48 9.05 0.31
CA TRP A 248 -5.14 9.88 -0.87
C TRP A 248 -6.33 10.69 -1.37
N ILE A 249 -7.54 10.14 -1.33
CA ILE A 249 -8.77 10.87 -1.63
C ILE A 249 -8.95 12.02 -0.63
N ALA A 250 -8.85 11.75 0.67
CA ALA A 250 -8.97 12.77 1.71
C ALA A 250 -7.95 13.90 1.53
N HIS A 251 -6.68 13.56 1.31
CA HIS A 251 -5.61 14.54 1.06
C HIS A 251 -5.80 15.32 -0.25
N THR A 252 -6.35 14.71 -1.30
CA THR A 252 -6.71 15.40 -2.55
C THR A 252 -7.78 16.45 -2.30
N LEU A 253 -8.84 16.08 -1.56
CA LEU A 253 -9.93 17.02 -1.24
C LEU A 253 -9.46 18.16 -0.35
N GLU A 254 -8.68 17.85 0.69
CA GLU A 254 -8.07 18.87 1.54
C GLU A 254 -7.19 19.84 0.75
N GLN A 255 -6.36 19.33 -0.18
CA GLN A 255 -5.51 20.18 -1.02
C GLN A 255 -6.31 21.10 -1.93
N ARG A 256 -7.40 20.60 -2.49
CA ARG A 256 -8.31 21.43 -3.31
C ARG A 256 -8.98 22.55 -2.49
N LEU A 257 -9.37 22.25 -1.23
CA LEU A 257 -9.94 23.25 -0.32
C LEU A 257 -8.93 24.32 0.08
N ASN A 258 -7.67 23.95 0.27
CA ASN A 258 -6.60 24.91 0.60
C ASN A 258 -6.23 25.84 -0.55
N GLY A 259 -6.48 25.45 -1.78
CA GLY A 259 -6.38 26.28 -2.97
C GLY A 259 -4.98 26.77 -3.38
N PHE A 260 -3.90 26.39 -2.67
CA PHE A 260 -2.57 26.84 -3.02
C PHE A 260 -1.81 25.84 -3.89
N PHE A 261 -1.00 26.38 -4.79
CA PHE A 261 -0.19 25.62 -5.72
C PHE A 261 1.09 25.10 -5.06
N LEU A 262 1.27 23.79 -5.04
CA LEU A 262 2.47 23.16 -4.49
C LEU A 262 3.62 23.21 -5.48
N ARG A 263 4.46 24.25 -5.37
CA ARG A 263 5.63 24.44 -6.21
C ARG A 263 6.89 24.64 -5.36
N PRO A 264 7.64 23.58 -5.03
CA PRO A 264 8.96 23.72 -4.40
C PRO A 264 9.88 24.59 -5.25
N ARG A 265 10.62 25.49 -4.60
CA ARG A 265 11.65 26.31 -5.25
C ARG A 265 13.01 25.85 -4.75
N GLY A 266 13.91 25.54 -5.68
CA GLY A 266 15.31 25.29 -5.38
C GLY A 266 16.02 26.59 -5.00
N GLN A 267 16.86 26.56 -3.97
CA GLN A 267 17.81 27.61 -3.67
C GLN A 267 19.21 27.10 -3.97
N PHE A 268 19.96 27.86 -4.74
CA PHE A 268 21.36 27.54 -4.98
C PHE A 268 22.18 27.98 -3.77
N HIS A 269 22.86 27.03 -3.12
CA HIS A 269 23.87 27.29 -2.11
C HIS A 269 25.23 27.04 -2.75
N ALA A 270 26.00 28.11 -2.97
CA ALA A 270 27.41 27.95 -3.31
C ALA A 270 28.12 27.24 -2.15
N GLY A 271 28.86 26.17 -2.45
CA GLY A 271 29.65 25.47 -1.46
C GLY A 271 30.70 26.38 -0.80
N PRO A 272 31.45 25.90 0.22
CA PRO A 272 32.36 26.73 1.05
C PRO A 272 33.45 27.49 0.30
N GLN A 273 33.58 27.37 -1.01
CA GLN A 273 34.59 28.04 -1.84
C GLN A 273 34.02 29.11 -2.80
N GLY A 274 32.74 29.44 -2.75
CA GLY A 274 32.14 30.44 -3.60
C GLY A 274 31.60 31.62 -2.80
N GLY A 275 32.34 32.68 -2.70
CA GLY A 275 31.86 33.94 -2.13
C GLY A 275 30.74 34.55 -2.99
N ALA A 276 29.84 35.31 -2.31
CA ALA A 276 28.72 36.08 -2.78
C ALA A 276 27.42 35.33 -3.03
N VAL A 277 26.54 35.40 -2.04
CA VAL A 277 25.12 35.12 -2.12
C VAL A 277 24.47 36.24 -2.96
N LEU A 278 24.08 35.95 -4.18
CA LEU A 278 23.13 36.84 -4.92
C LEU A 278 21.75 36.72 -4.25
N LYS A 279 21.43 37.63 -3.34
CA LYS A 279 20.06 37.80 -2.86
C LYS A 279 19.23 38.41 -4.01
N SER A 280 18.51 37.60 -4.74
CA SER A 280 17.42 38.07 -5.58
C SER A 280 16.27 38.47 -4.67
N GLN A 281 16.13 39.76 -4.41
CA GLN A 281 14.89 40.34 -3.91
C GLN A 281 13.88 40.31 -5.06
N ALA A 282 12.84 39.48 -4.93
CA ALA A 282 11.64 39.61 -5.77
C ALA A 282 10.65 40.49 -5.01
N THR A 283 10.39 41.67 -5.56
CA THR A 283 9.20 42.48 -5.33
C THR A 283 7.96 41.76 -5.82
#